data_d144323964927b4f5cc2e3171d2acf1b
#
_entry.id   d144323964927b4f5cc2e3171d2acf1b
#
_cell.length_a   1.000
_cell.length_b   1.000
_cell.length_c   1.000
_cell.angle_alpha   90.00
_cell.angle_beta   90.00
_cell.angle_gamma   90.00
#
_symmetry.space_group_name_H-M   'P 1'
#
loop_
_entity.id
_entity.type
_entity.pdbx_description
1 polymer ?
#
loop_
_entity_poly.entity_id
_entity_poly.type
_entity_poly.pdbx_seq_one_letter_code
_entity_poly.pdbx_strand_id
1 'polypeptide(L)'
;MITTVGSAAAGSSAAEAAMKQSTGMNKDDFLKLFVTQLQNQDPLNPQDGTQFIGQLAQLTQVEQAYNTNTNLQNMLNQASNSATLAAVSLIGKQVEAPGSQVNLQAGTPASINFSLAQAADQVTVSVQDGNGTVVKTLTAGAKGAGAGNVTWDGTDNAGAKLASGAYTFSISAMGASGNSVASTSLIKGKVDGVDMSGATPVLSIGSVKLSLTDVTSVSGGV
;
A
#
# COMPACT_ATOMS: atom_id res chain seq x y z
N MET A 1 -22.00 12.09 -9.66
CA MET A 1 -22.65 12.32 -8.35
C MET A 1 -21.56 12.61 -7.35
N ILE A 2 -21.51 13.83 -6.86
CA ILE A 2 -20.54 14.27 -5.86
C ILE A 2 -21.09 13.84 -4.51
N THR A 3 -20.50 12.84 -3.88
CA THR A 3 -20.82 12.46 -2.50
C THR A 3 -20.08 13.37 -1.55
N THR A 4 -20.85 14.16 -0.83
CA THR A 4 -20.47 15.16 0.14
C THR A 4 -19.60 14.61 1.26
N VAL A 5 -18.52 15.34 1.54
CA VAL A 5 -17.72 15.27 2.76
C VAL A 5 -18.62 15.57 3.96
N GLY A 6 -19.08 14.52 4.63
CA GLY A 6 -19.95 14.60 5.81
C GLY A 6 -19.42 13.89 7.04
N SER A 7 -18.07 13.90 7.29
CA SER A 7 -17.51 13.08 8.36
C SER A 7 -16.92 13.85 9.56
N ALA A 8 -16.77 15.16 9.48
CA ALA A 8 -16.20 15.94 10.59
C ALA A 8 -17.21 16.31 11.70
N ALA A 9 -18.52 16.26 11.40
CA ALA A 9 -19.56 16.59 12.38
C ALA A 9 -19.96 15.42 13.30
N ALA A 10 -19.60 14.18 12.95
CA ALA A 10 -20.03 13.01 13.72
C ALA A 10 -19.25 12.78 15.02
N GLY A 11 -18.08 13.36 15.15
CA GLY A 11 -17.18 13.11 16.29
C GLY A 11 -17.44 14.03 17.48
N SER A 12 -17.72 15.29 17.24
CA SER A 12 -18.17 16.22 18.30
C SER A 12 -19.52 15.78 18.83
N SER A 13 -20.40 15.27 17.97
CA SER A 13 -21.71 14.77 18.35
C SER A 13 -21.66 13.50 19.21
N ALA A 14 -20.65 12.64 19.08
CA ALA A 14 -20.52 11.42 19.91
C ALA A 14 -20.04 11.74 21.31
N ALA A 15 -19.08 12.67 21.46
CA ALA A 15 -18.61 13.14 22.78
C ALA A 15 -19.69 13.98 23.49
N GLU A 16 -20.39 14.85 22.75
CA GLU A 16 -21.56 15.59 23.24
C GLU A 16 -22.71 14.65 23.60
N ALA A 17 -22.96 13.60 22.81
CA ALA A 17 -23.98 12.60 23.12
C ALA A 17 -23.64 11.79 24.37
N ALA A 18 -22.37 11.39 24.57
CA ALA A 18 -21.91 10.71 25.78
C ALA A 18 -22.04 11.61 27.03
N MET A 19 -21.74 12.90 26.90
CA MET A 19 -21.92 13.87 27.97
C MET A 19 -23.39 14.08 28.30
N LYS A 20 -24.22 14.24 27.28
CA LYS A 20 -25.67 14.38 27.43
C LYS A 20 -26.32 13.14 28.05
N GLN A 21 -25.75 11.95 27.79
CA GLN A 21 -26.20 10.67 28.35
C GLN A 21 -25.74 10.49 29.81
N SER A 22 -24.59 11.03 30.22
CA SER A 22 -24.05 10.89 31.59
C SER A 22 -24.49 12.02 32.53
N THR A 23 -24.73 13.24 32.03
CA THR A 23 -25.05 14.42 32.83
C THR A 23 -26.37 15.09 32.45
N GLY A 24 -26.97 14.72 31.34
CA GLY A 24 -28.18 15.34 30.80
C GLY A 24 -27.97 16.73 30.19
N MET A 25 -26.73 17.25 30.13
CA MET A 25 -26.39 18.61 29.74
C MET A 25 -25.22 18.65 28.75
N ASN A 26 -25.21 19.66 27.88
CA ASN A 26 -24.08 19.97 27.03
C ASN A 26 -22.98 20.72 27.83
N LYS A 27 -21.76 20.73 27.34
CA LYS A 27 -20.60 21.42 27.95
C LYS A 27 -20.92 22.91 28.26
N ASP A 28 -21.57 23.59 27.33
CA ASP A 28 -21.92 24.99 27.47
C ASP A 28 -23.03 25.21 28.53
N ASP A 29 -24.02 24.33 28.57
CA ASP A 29 -25.06 24.34 29.60
C ASP A 29 -24.48 24.10 31.00
N PHE A 30 -23.52 23.16 31.08
CA PHE A 30 -22.80 22.89 32.31
C PHE A 30 -21.97 24.10 32.80
N LEU A 31 -21.20 24.71 31.88
CA LEU A 31 -20.38 25.90 32.24
C LEU A 31 -21.26 27.04 32.71
N LYS A 32 -22.43 27.23 32.08
CA LYS A 32 -23.39 28.27 32.47
C LYS A 32 -23.98 27.99 33.83
N LEU A 33 -24.32 26.74 34.12
CA LEU A 33 -24.82 26.32 35.44
C LEU A 33 -23.76 26.44 36.52
N PHE A 34 -22.51 26.07 36.22
CA PHE A 34 -21.36 26.20 37.13
C PHE A 34 -21.07 27.67 37.48
N VAL A 35 -21.04 28.54 36.46
CA VAL A 35 -20.86 30.00 36.70
C VAL A 35 -22.01 30.57 37.55
N THR A 36 -23.26 30.14 37.28
CA THR A 36 -24.41 30.61 38.08
C THR A 36 -24.34 30.10 39.52
N GLN A 37 -23.86 28.86 39.75
CA GLN A 37 -23.66 28.32 41.08
C GLN A 37 -22.53 29.08 41.85
N LEU A 38 -21.42 29.40 41.14
CA LEU A 38 -20.34 30.20 41.75
C LEU A 38 -20.81 31.60 42.15
N GLN A 39 -21.71 32.22 41.40
CA GLN A 39 -22.25 33.53 41.68
C GLN A 39 -23.24 33.55 42.87
N ASN A 40 -23.89 32.42 43.18
CA ASN A 40 -24.90 32.27 44.20
C ASN A 40 -24.48 31.45 45.40
N GLN A 41 -23.18 31.11 45.56
CA GLN A 41 -22.66 30.32 46.68
C GLN A 41 -22.61 31.14 47.96
N ASP A 42 -23.06 30.53 49.05
CA ASP A 42 -22.85 31.04 50.42
C ASP A 42 -21.40 30.86 50.84
N PRO A 43 -20.64 31.90 51.20
CA PRO A 43 -19.24 31.81 51.55
C PRO A 43 -18.93 30.92 52.76
N LEU A 44 -19.94 30.52 53.56
CA LEU A 44 -19.77 29.70 54.75
C LEU A 44 -19.93 28.18 54.53
N ASN A 45 -20.46 27.74 53.36
CA ASN A 45 -20.61 26.31 53.00
C ASN A 45 -20.38 26.10 51.51
N PRO A 46 -19.12 26.08 51.01
CA PRO A 46 -18.86 25.84 49.61
C PRO A 46 -19.20 24.38 49.27
N GLN A 47 -20.15 24.16 48.37
CA GLN A 47 -20.41 22.84 47.78
C GLN A 47 -19.24 22.41 46.90
N ASP A 48 -18.90 21.11 46.96
CA ASP A 48 -17.72 20.52 46.35
C ASP A 48 -17.82 20.49 44.79
N GLY A 49 -17.60 21.64 44.13
CA GLY A 49 -17.47 21.77 42.71
C GLY A 49 -16.25 21.02 42.10
N THR A 50 -15.31 20.63 42.97
CA THR A 50 -14.03 20.02 42.57
C THR A 50 -14.22 18.66 41.88
N GLN A 51 -15.20 17.88 42.33
CA GLN A 51 -15.49 16.56 41.73
C GLN A 51 -16.04 16.71 40.32
N PHE A 52 -16.90 17.70 40.06
CA PHE A 52 -17.45 18.00 38.75
C PHE A 52 -16.40 18.56 37.77
N ILE A 53 -15.50 19.41 38.28
CA ILE A 53 -14.35 19.90 37.48
C ILE A 53 -13.45 18.74 37.08
N GLY A 54 -13.21 17.75 37.97
CA GLY A 54 -12.45 16.54 37.65
C GLY A 54 -13.08 15.71 36.54
N GLN A 55 -14.41 15.54 36.58
CA GLN A 55 -15.13 14.81 35.49
C GLN A 55 -15.07 15.58 34.18
N LEU A 56 -15.17 16.91 34.20
CA LEU A 56 -15.06 17.74 33.00
C LEU A 56 -13.64 17.68 32.39
N ALA A 57 -12.60 17.66 33.25
CA ALA A 57 -11.23 17.49 32.80
C ALA A 57 -11.00 16.13 32.16
N GLN A 58 -11.56 15.04 32.71
CA GLN A 58 -11.52 13.71 32.10
C GLN A 58 -12.24 13.69 30.74
N LEU A 59 -13.43 14.30 30.66
CA LEU A 59 -14.16 14.37 29.40
C LEU A 59 -13.41 15.17 28.34
N THR A 60 -12.80 16.30 28.73
CA THR A 60 -11.96 17.11 27.82
C THR A 60 -10.76 16.31 27.31
N GLN A 61 -10.15 15.44 28.13
CA GLN A 61 -9.09 14.54 27.69
C GLN A 61 -9.58 13.51 26.67
N VAL A 62 -10.76 12.93 26.89
CA VAL A 62 -11.37 11.98 25.92
C VAL A 62 -11.71 12.70 24.61
N GLU A 63 -12.28 13.90 24.67
CA GLU A 63 -12.55 14.72 23.49
C GLU A 63 -11.27 15.04 22.72
N GLN A 64 -10.20 15.44 23.44
CA GLN A 64 -8.90 15.71 22.83
C GLN A 64 -8.30 14.46 22.18
N ALA A 65 -8.40 13.30 22.83
CA ALA A 65 -7.94 12.03 22.28
C ALA A 65 -8.75 11.65 21.03
N TYR A 66 -10.05 11.85 21.04
CA TYR A 66 -10.92 11.61 19.89
C TYR A 66 -10.56 12.55 18.72
N ASN A 67 -10.41 13.85 18.97
CA ASN A 67 -10.02 14.83 17.97
C ASN A 67 -8.63 14.49 17.37
N THR A 68 -7.69 14.05 18.22
CA THR A 68 -6.37 13.59 17.77
C THR A 68 -6.49 12.38 16.84
N ASN A 69 -7.29 11.37 17.22
CA ASN A 69 -7.53 10.19 16.37
C ASN A 69 -8.19 10.56 15.04
N THR A 70 -9.15 11.48 15.06
CA THR A 70 -9.81 11.98 13.84
C THR A 70 -8.81 12.69 12.93
N ASN A 71 -7.95 13.54 13.48
CA ASN A 71 -6.91 14.23 12.72
C ASN A 71 -5.91 13.24 12.12
N LEU A 72 -5.50 12.20 12.87
CA LEU A 72 -4.64 11.13 12.35
C LEU A 72 -5.31 10.38 11.20
N GLN A 73 -6.61 10.08 11.30
CA GLN A 73 -7.37 9.45 10.23
C GLN A 73 -7.45 10.34 8.98
N ASN A 74 -7.66 11.65 9.16
CA ASN A 74 -7.65 12.61 8.05
C ASN A 74 -6.26 12.68 7.39
N MET A 75 -5.18 12.63 8.15
CA MET A 75 -3.81 12.57 7.60
C MET A 75 -3.55 11.29 6.81
N LEU A 76 -4.04 10.13 7.30
CA LEU A 76 -3.95 8.86 6.56
C LEU A 76 -4.74 8.93 5.25
N ASN A 77 -5.94 9.49 5.26
CA ASN A 77 -6.74 9.69 4.05
C ASN A 77 -6.04 10.61 3.05
N GLN A 78 -5.41 11.69 3.53
CA GLN A 78 -4.64 12.59 2.67
C GLN A 78 -3.42 11.90 2.06
N ALA A 79 -2.70 11.07 2.84
CA ALA A 79 -1.57 10.29 2.35
C ALA A 79 -2.02 9.29 1.27
N SER A 80 -3.15 8.60 1.49
CA SER A 80 -3.74 7.68 0.50
C SER A 80 -4.13 8.39 -0.79
N ASN A 81 -4.76 9.58 -0.70
CA ASN A 81 -5.10 10.38 -1.88
C ASN A 81 -3.85 10.79 -2.67
N SER A 82 -2.78 11.17 -1.97
CA SER A 82 -1.50 11.52 -2.61
C SER A 82 -0.86 10.32 -3.30
N ALA A 83 -0.89 9.13 -2.67
CA ALA A 83 -0.41 7.89 -3.27
C ALA A 83 -1.22 7.51 -4.53
N THR A 84 -2.54 7.72 -4.49
CA THR A 84 -3.43 7.48 -5.64
C THR A 84 -3.05 8.37 -6.83
N LEU A 85 -2.83 9.66 -6.61
CA LEU A 85 -2.41 10.59 -7.67
C LEU A 85 -1.03 10.21 -8.23
N ALA A 86 -0.09 9.82 -7.36
CA ALA A 86 1.20 9.32 -7.78
C ALA A 86 1.07 8.07 -8.68
N ALA A 87 0.24 7.09 -8.27
CA ALA A 87 0.02 5.87 -9.04
C ALA A 87 -0.57 6.14 -10.42
N VAL A 88 -1.56 7.04 -10.52
CA VAL A 88 -2.17 7.42 -11.82
C VAL A 88 -1.13 8.05 -12.75
N SER A 89 -0.19 8.83 -12.22
CA SER A 89 0.88 9.44 -13.03
C SER A 89 1.85 8.43 -13.64
N LEU A 90 1.84 7.18 -13.15
CA LEU A 90 2.66 6.08 -13.66
C LEU A 90 2.03 5.35 -14.86
N ILE A 91 0.75 5.58 -15.15
CA ILE A 91 0.10 4.98 -16.33
C ILE A 91 0.86 5.40 -17.59
N GLY A 92 1.21 4.41 -18.41
CA GLY A 92 2.02 4.61 -19.62
C GLY A 92 3.53 4.69 -19.38
N LYS A 93 3.98 4.80 -18.13
CA LYS A 93 5.40 4.74 -17.76
C LYS A 93 5.88 3.30 -17.65
N GLN A 94 7.16 3.10 -17.86
CA GLN A 94 7.82 1.82 -17.57
C GLN A 94 8.30 1.83 -16.12
N VAL A 95 7.89 0.83 -15.37
CA VAL A 95 8.29 0.64 -13.96
C VAL A 95 9.10 -0.63 -13.79
N GLU A 96 9.91 -0.65 -12.73
CA GLU A 96 10.67 -1.81 -12.30
C GLU A 96 10.50 -2.01 -10.79
N ALA A 97 10.35 -3.26 -10.39
CA ALA A 97 10.19 -3.66 -8.98
C ALA A 97 10.75 -5.06 -8.75
N PRO A 98 11.17 -5.40 -7.53
CA PRO A 98 11.42 -6.80 -7.15
C PRO A 98 10.17 -7.64 -7.32
N GLY A 99 10.33 -8.84 -7.90
CA GLY A 99 9.24 -9.79 -8.07
C GLY A 99 9.56 -10.84 -9.11
N SER A 100 8.86 -11.96 -9.04
CA SER A 100 9.10 -13.15 -9.85
C SER A 100 7.95 -13.47 -10.82
N GLN A 101 7.23 -12.46 -11.26
CA GLN A 101 6.14 -12.64 -12.24
C GLN A 101 6.48 -11.99 -13.56
N VAL A 102 6.02 -12.61 -14.63
CA VAL A 102 6.12 -12.12 -16.01
C VAL A 102 4.77 -12.21 -16.68
N ASN A 103 4.38 -11.13 -17.38
CA ASN A 103 3.18 -11.13 -18.22
C ASN A 103 3.50 -11.70 -19.60
N LEU A 104 2.83 -12.78 -19.96
CA LEU A 104 2.87 -13.33 -21.32
C LEU A 104 1.67 -12.82 -22.12
N GLN A 105 1.92 -12.29 -23.30
CA GLN A 105 0.91 -12.06 -24.33
C GLN A 105 1.13 -13.09 -25.43
N ALA A 106 0.10 -13.84 -25.76
CA ALA A 106 0.21 -14.91 -26.79
C ALA A 106 0.79 -14.36 -28.10
N GLY A 107 1.83 -15.00 -28.59
CA GLY A 107 2.50 -14.62 -29.82
C GLY A 107 3.52 -13.50 -29.69
N THR A 108 3.73 -12.94 -28.48
CA THR A 108 4.74 -11.91 -28.24
C THR A 108 5.75 -12.43 -27.21
N PRO A 109 7.07 -12.42 -27.53
CA PRO A 109 8.09 -12.79 -26.56
C PRO A 109 8.06 -11.91 -25.32
N ALA A 110 8.23 -12.53 -24.15
CA ALA A 110 8.28 -11.83 -22.86
C ALA A 110 9.73 -11.71 -22.38
N SER A 111 10.09 -10.58 -21.77
CA SER A 111 11.41 -10.36 -21.18
C SER A 111 11.36 -10.69 -19.69
N ILE A 112 12.18 -11.65 -19.27
CA ILE A 112 12.38 -12.01 -17.86
C ILE A 112 13.62 -11.26 -17.37
N ASN A 113 13.44 -10.38 -16.40
CA ASN A 113 14.47 -9.47 -15.94
C ASN A 113 14.98 -9.88 -14.55
N PHE A 114 16.23 -9.62 -14.30
CA PHE A 114 16.89 -9.94 -13.03
C PHE A 114 18.11 -9.07 -12.78
N SER A 115 18.65 -9.11 -11.58
CA SER A 115 19.93 -8.54 -11.22
C SER A 115 20.80 -9.62 -10.55
N LEU A 116 22.07 -9.69 -10.92
CA LEU A 116 23.06 -10.60 -10.34
C LEU A 116 24.02 -9.82 -9.43
N ALA A 117 24.30 -10.35 -8.26
CA ALA A 117 25.27 -9.75 -7.34
C ALA A 117 26.71 -9.83 -7.87
N GLN A 118 27.02 -10.84 -8.70
CA GLN A 118 28.33 -11.08 -9.32
C GLN A 118 28.11 -11.66 -10.73
N ALA A 119 29.17 -11.72 -11.53
CA ALA A 119 29.14 -12.41 -12.81
C ALA A 119 28.85 -13.91 -12.62
N ALA A 120 28.01 -14.45 -13.50
CA ALA A 120 27.67 -15.87 -13.56
C ALA A 120 28.03 -16.45 -14.92
N ASP A 121 28.57 -17.67 -14.96
CA ASP A 121 28.90 -18.38 -16.20
C ASP A 121 27.66 -19.02 -16.82
N GLN A 122 26.67 -19.34 -15.98
CA GLN A 122 25.41 -19.91 -16.42
C GLN A 122 24.25 -19.33 -15.59
N VAL A 123 23.21 -18.91 -16.29
CA VAL A 123 21.92 -18.49 -15.68
C VAL A 123 20.83 -19.39 -16.22
N THR A 124 20.11 -20.04 -15.34
CA THR A 124 18.94 -20.86 -15.66
C THR A 124 17.69 -20.18 -15.12
N VAL A 125 16.70 -20.01 -15.98
CA VAL A 125 15.39 -19.46 -15.63
C VAL A 125 14.36 -20.57 -15.75
N SER A 126 13.63 -20.86 -14.69
CA SER A 126 12.52 -21.80 -14.68
C SER A 126 11.21 -21.03 -14.62
N VAL A 127 10.38 -21.17 -15.66
CA VAL A 127 9.06 -20.53 -15.73
C VAL A 127 7.98 -21.53 -15.31
N GLN A 128 7.07 -21.10 -14.47
CA GLN A 128 6.00 -21.91 -13.87
C GLN A 128 4.62 -21.31 -14.19
N ASP A 129 3.65 -22.19 -14.36
CA ASP A 129 2.25 -21.81 -14.49
C ASP A 129 1.61 -21.44 -13.14
N GLY A 130 0.30 -21.12 -13.14
CA GLY A 130 -0.46 -20.80 -11.94
C GLY A 130 -0.59 -21.95 -10.93
N ASN A 131 -0.27 -23.18 -11.31
CA ASN A 131 -0.28 -24.36 -10.45
C ASN A 131 1.12 -24.67 -9.87
N GLY A 132 2.14 -23.88 -10.24
CA GLY A 132 3.53 -24.11 -9.84
C GLY A 132 4.26 -25.16 -10.69
N THR A 133 3.65 -25.62 -11.80
CA THR A 133 4.30 -26.57 -12.71
C THR A 133 5.29 -25.84 -13.60
N VAL A 134 6.53 -26.35 -13.68
CA VAL A 134 7.55 -25.81 -14.58
C VAL A 134 7.13 -26.08 -16.03
N VAL A 135 6.82 -25.04 -16.75
CA VAL A 135 6.42 -25.13 -18.16
C VAL A 135 7.58 -24.89 -19.12
N LYS A 136 8.56 -24.06 -18.71
CA LYS A 136 9.74 -23.76 -19.53
C LYS A 136 10.98 -23.64 -18.66
N THR A 137 12.09 -24.20 -19.16
CA THR A 137 13.42 -23.94 -18.64
C THR A 137 14.25 -23.28 -19.73
N LEU A 138 14.77 -22.09 -19.43
CA LEU A 138 15.63 -21.33 -20.32
C LEU A 138 17.05 -21.30 -19.75
N THR A 139 18.02 -21.65 -20.55
CA THR A 139 19.42 -21.54 -20.17
C THR A 139 20.05 -20.38 -20.93
N ALA A 140 20.51 -19.39 -20.19
CA ALA A 140 21.32 -18.31 -20.73
C ALA A 140 22.80 -18.61 -20.41
N GLY A 141 23.68 -18.24 -21.33
CA GLY A 141 25.12 -18.30 -21.10
C GLY A 141 25.58 -17.30 -20.05
N ALA A 142 26.88 -17.00 -20.08
CA ALA A 142 27.50 -16.07 -19.15
C ALA A 142 26.77 -14.70 -19.12
N LYS A 143 26.60 -14.17 -17.91
CA LYS A 143 26.02 -12.86 -17.64
C LYS A 143 26.92 -12.10 -16.66
N GLY A 144 27.13 -10.82 -16.92
CA GLY A 144 27.84 -9.92 -16.01
C GLY A 144 27.07 -9.66 -14.71
N ALA A 145 27.74 -9.10 -13.73
CA ALA A 145 27.09 -8.56 -12.53
C ALA A 145 26.12 -7.43 -12.90
N GLY A 146 25.07 -7.26 -12.11
CA GLY A 146 24.03 -6.23 -12.30
C GLY A 146 22.84 -6.72 -13.14
N ALA A 147 22.17 -5.79 -13.79
CA ALA A 147 20.94 -6.06 -14.53
C ALA A 147 21.18 -6.98 -15.74
N GLY A 148 20.31 -7.97 -15.89
CA GLY A 148 20.29 -8.90 -17.01
C GLY A 148 18.87 -9.26 -17.42
N ASN A 149 18.71 -9.83 -18.58
CA ASN A 149 17.45 -10.37 -19.04
C ASN A 149 17.62 -11.64 -19.86
N VAL A 150 16.53 -12.40 -19.93
CA VAL A 150 16.36 -13.55 -20.84
C VAL A 150 15.02 -13.42 -21.54
N THR A 151 15.00 -13.61 -22.84
CA THR A 151 13.76 -13.58 -23.63
C THR A 151 13.10 -14.94 -23.62
N TRP A 152 11.84 -14.99 -23.29
CA TRP A 152 10.99 -16.16 -23.39
C TRP A 152 10.01 -16.01 -24.54
N ASP A 153 9.96 -16.98 -25.44
CA ASP A 153 9.14 -16.97 -26.64
C ASP A 153 7.65 -17.31 -26.39
N GLY A 154 7.28 -17.59 -25.11
CA GLY A 154 5.91 -17.94 -24.73
C GLY A 154 5.54 -19.40 -25.06
N THR A 155 6.54 -20.27 -25.30
CA THR A 155 6.32 -21.71 -25.49
C THR A 155 6.72 -22.51 -24.28
N ASP A 156 6.19 -23.72 -24.15
CA ASP A 156 6.66 -24.70 -23.18
C ASP A 156 7.95 -25.43 -23.63
N ASN A 157 8.42 -26.40 -22.86
CA ASN A 157 9.58 -27.20 -23.19
C ASN A 157 9.38 -28.10 -24.44
N ALA A 158 8.13 -28.41 -24.81
CA ALA A 158 7.79 -29.16 -25.99
C ALA A 158 7.59 -28.27 -27.23
N GLY A 159 7.67 -26.92 -27.07
CA GLY A 159 7.46 -25.96 -28.14
C GLY A 159 6.00 -25.58 -28.37
N ALA A 160 5.07 -26.04 -27.52
CA ALA A 160 3.66 -25.66 -27.63
C ALA A 160 3.47 -24.23 -27.08
N LYS A 161 2.64 -23.42 -27.75
CA LYS A 161 2.34 -22.06 -27.36
C LYS A 161 1.46 -22.06 -26.11
N LEU A 162 1.84 -21.23 -25.13
CA LEU A 162 1.12 -21.06 -23.91
C LEU A 162 0.10 -19.91 -24.02
N ALA A 163 -0.92 -19.95 -23.16
CA ALA A 163 -1.94 -18.92 -23.10
C ALA A 163 -1.39 -17.60 -22.51
N SER A 164 -2.00 -16.48 -22.90
CA SER A 164 -1.72 -15.18 -22.25
C SER A 164 -2.06 -15.24 -20.78
N GLY A 165 -1.22 -14.62 -19.94
CA GLY A 165 -1.43 -14.61 -18.51
C GLY A 165 -0.17 -14.26 -17.72
N ALA A 166 -0.30 -14.26 -16.40
CA ALA A 166 0.83 -14.14 -15.49
C ALA A 166 1.45 -15.51 -15.26
N TYR A 167 2.77 -15.58 -15.41
CA TYR A 167 3.60 -16.74 -15.10
C TYR A 167 4.59 -16.35 -14.01
N THR A 168 4.96 -17.32 -13.16
CA THR A 168 5.99 -17.12 -12.16
C THR A 168 7.31 -17.66 -12.67
N PHE A 169 8.41 -17.02 -12.31
CA PHE A 169 9.74 -17.52 -12.69
C PHE A 169 10.71 -17.52 -11.51
N SER A 170 11.68 -18.41 -11.58
CA SER A 170 12.81 -18.46 -10.65
C SER A 170 14.12 -18.44 -11.42
N ILE A 171 15.16 -17.89 -10.78
CA ILE A 171 16.48 -17.73 -11.39
C ILE A 171 17.49 -18.48 -10.55
N SER A 172 18.29 -19.31 -11.21
CA SER A 172 19.47 -19.96 -10.63
C SER A 172 20.68 -19.52 -11.43
N ALA A 173 21.67 -18.91 -10.75
CA ALA A 173 22.89 -18.46 -11.39
C ALA A 173 24.11 -19.15 -10.74
N MET A 174 25.03 -19.61 -11.58
CA MET A 174 26.27 -20.30 -11.17
C MET A 174 27.49 -19.59 -11.76
N GLY A 175 28.46 -19.31 -10.90
CA GLY A 175 29.77 -18.79 -11.31
C GLY A 175 30.73 -19.86 -11.80
N ALA A 176 31.93 -19.46 -12.28
CA ALA A 176 32.97 -20.28 -12.87
C ALA A 176 33.42 -21.48 -12.01
N SER A 177 33.36 -21.35 -10.71
CA SER A 177 33.73 -22.40 -9.75
C SER A 177 32.57 -23.29 -9.33
N GLY A 178 31.40 -23.17 -9.98
CA GLY A 178 30.17 -23.90 -9.61
C GLY A 178 29.46 -23.39 -8.36
N ASN A 179 29.90 -22.27 -7.79
CA ASN A 179 29.24 -21.64 -6.67
C ASN A 179 27.98 -20.87 -7.13
N SER A 180 26.93 -20.87 -6.28
CA SER A 180 25.74 -20.11 -6.53
C SER A 180 26.00 -18.61 -6.45
N VAL A 181 25.49 -17.86 -7.42
CA VAL A 181 25.50 -16.40 -7.46
C VAL A 181 24.13 -15.88 -7.06
N ALA A 182 24.09 -14.97 -6.08
CA ALA A 182 22.85 -14.37 -5.64
C ALA A 182 22.21 -13.56 -6.77
N SER A 183 20.91 -13.79 -6.98
CA SER A 183 20.10 -13.14 -8.00
C SER A 183 18.83 -12.55 -7.41
N THR A 184 18.41 -11.40 -7.91
CA THR A 184 17.12 -10.77 -7.61
C THR A 184 16.27 -10.77 -8.87
N SER A 185 15.10 -11.39 -8.80
CA SER A 185 14.11 -11.36 -9.86
C SER A 185 13.44 -9.98 -9.92
N LEU A 186 13.22 -9.48 -11.13
CA LEU A 186 12.66 -8.15 -11.35
C LEU A 186 11.45 -8.23 -12.29
N ILE A 187 10.37 -7.57 -11.89
CA ILE A 187 9.24 -7.25 -12.78
C ILE A 187 9.58 -5.95 -13.47
N LYS A 188 9.51 -5.93 -14.79
CA LYS A 188 9.71 -4.72 -15.58
C LYS A 188 8.67 -4.65 -16.69
N GLY A 189 7.96 -3.52 -16.78
CA GLY A 189 6.95 -3.36 -17.82
C GLY A 189 6.26 -2.01 -17.77
N LYS A 190 5.46 -1.77 -18.81
CA LYS A 190 4.65 -0.56 -18.92
C LYS A 190 3.39 -0.71 -18.09
N VAL A 191 3.10 0.27 -17.25
CA VAL A 191 1.86 0.32 -16.48
C VAL A 191 0.69 0.60 -17.42
N ASP A 192 -0.26 -0.30 -17.50
CA ASP A 192 -1.47 -0.19 -18.32
C ASP A 192 -2.72 0.21 -17.51
N GLY A 193 -2.69 0.06 -16.19
CA GLY A 193 -3.79 0.45 -15.31
C GLY A 193 -3.38 0.57 -13.86
N VAL A 194 -4.28 1.15 -13.06
CA VAL A 194 -4.16 1.27 -11.61
C VAL A 194 -5.48 0.87 -10.98
N ASP A 195 -5.43 -0.07 -10.06
CA ASP A 195 -6.55 -0.46 -9.21
C ASP A 195 -6.48 0.33 -7.90
N MET A 196 -7.54 1.08 -7.62
CA MET A 196 -7.67 1.96 -6.45
C MET A 196 -8.77 1.49 -5.48
N SER A 197 -9.25 0.26 -5.64
CA SER A 197 -10.31 -0.29 -4.78
C SER A 197 -9.84 -0.64 -3.36
N GLY A 198 -8.53 -0.83 -3.18
CA GLY A 198 -7.90 -1.14 -1.90
C GLY A 198 -7.35 0.08 -1.16
N ALA A 199 -6.81 -0.14 0.04
CA ALA A 199 -6.17 0.90 0.85
C ALA A 199 -4.88 1.46 0.21
N THR A 200 -4.21 0.66 -0.63
CA THR A 200 -3.02 1.05 -1.38
C THR A 200 -3.26 0.82 -2.88
N PRO A 201 -2.84 1.76 -3.75
CA PRO A 201 -2.95 1.58 -5.18
C PRO A 201 -2.13 0.38 -5.67
N VAL A 202 -2.69 -0.40 -6.58
CA VAL A 202 -2.05 -1.55 -7.23
C VAL A 202 -1.91 -1.26 -8.72
N LEU A 203 -0.68 -1.27 -9.20
CA LEU A 203 -0.36 -1.09 -10.62
C LEU A 203 -0.59 -2.39 -11.38
N SER A 204 -1.05 -2.28 -12.63
CA SER A 204 -1.20 -3.40 -13.55
C SER A 204 -0.17 -3.31 -14.67
N ILE A 205 0.48 -4.44 -14.97
CA ILE A 205 1.36 -4.64 -16.10
C ILE A 205 0.83 -5.87 -16.82
N GLY A 206 -0.16 -5.69 -17.70
CA GLY A 206 -0.96 -6.78 -18.22
C GLY A 206 -1.69 -7.53 -17.11
N SER A 207 -1.43 -8.83 -16.97
CA SER A 207 -2.00 -9.67 -15.92
C SER A 207 -1.21 -9.66 -14.60
N VAL A 208 -0.03 -9.02 -14.56
CA VAL A 208 0.79 -8.90 -13.35
C VAL A 208 0.33 -7.70 -12.51
N LYS A 209 0.18 -7.91 -11.21
CA LYS A 209 -0.17 -6.89 -10.23
C LYS A 209 1.04 -6.53 -9.38
N LEU A 210 1.24 -5.23 -9.16
CA LEU A 210 2.38 -4.68 -8.44
C LEU A 210 1.93 -3.59 -7.48
N SER A 211 2.32 -3.66 -6.22
CA SER A 211 2.07 -2.56 -5.28
C SER A 211 2.89 -1.33 -5.66
N LEU A 212 2.29 -0.14 -5.54
CA LEU A 212 3.02 1.12 -5.75
C LEU A 212 4.27 1.22 -4.86
N THR A 213 4.20 0.67 -3.64
CA THR A 213 5.31 0.71 -2.67
C THR A 213 6.51 -0.13 -3.08
N ASP A 214 6.34 -1.09 -3.98
CA ASP A 214 7.40 -2.00 -4.42
C ASP A 214 8.16 -1.46 -5.62
N VAL A 215 7.68 -0.36 -6.24
CA VAL A 215 8.33 0.26 -7.39
C VAL A 215 9.67 0.87 -6.98
N THR A 216 10.74 0.38 -7.58
CA THR A 216 12.12 0.86 -7.31
C THR A 216 12.62 1.82 -8.37
N SER A 217 12.08 1.76 -9.59
CA SER A 217 12.49 2.62 -10.70
C SER A 217 11.32 2.94 -11.61
N VAL A 218 11.32 4.15 -12.13
CA VAL A 218 10.35 4.62 -13.14
C VAL A 218 11.11 5.27 -14.28
N SER A 219 10.81 4.89 -15.51
CA SER A 219 11.36 5.51 -16.71
C SER A 219 10.23 6.00 -17.63
N GLY A 220 10.53 7.03 -18.44
CA GLY A 220 9.60 7.53 -19.44
C GLY A 220 9.22 6.41 -20.40
N GLY A 221 7.91 6.23 -20.65
CA GLY A 221 7.47 5.40 -21.76
C GLY A 221 7.87 6.05 -23.08
N VAL A 222 8.47 5.28 -23.97
CA VAL A 222 8.72 5.64 -25.36
C VAL A 222 7.49 5.33 -26.18
#